data_035be16149fa16f5c754ef364d70d67a
#
_entry.id   035be16149fa16f5c754ef364d70d67a
#
_cell.length_a   1.000
_cell.length_b   1.000
_cell.length_c   1.000
_cell.angle_alpha   90.00
_cell.angle_beta   90.00
_cell.angle_gamma   90.00
#
_symmetry.space_group_name_H-M   'P 1'
#
loop_
_entity.id
_entity.type
_entity.pdbx_description
1 polymer ?
#
loop_
_entity_poly.entity_id
_entity_poly.type
_entity_poly.pdbx_seq_one_letter_code
_entity_poly.pdbx_strand_id
1 'polypeptide(L)'
;MEALELGVGDTITVYKANMIIPQIEENLTRSGVKDIPEECPVCGGRTEIRKVNDVKSLYCTNPDCQAKKIKSFTLFVSRDALNIDGLSEATLEKFIQAGFIHEYADIFHLEEHRDAIVEMEGLGQKSYDNLIASIKTASNTTLPRMVYGLGIAGIGLANAKMLCREFKYDFDKMRHAGEEEL
;
A
#
# COMPACT_ATOMS: atom_id res chain seq x y z
N MET A 1 16.66 -15.29 1.34
CA MET A 1 16.57 -16.47 0.47
C MET A 1 17.96 -16.89 -0.05
N GLU A 2 18.75 -15.99 -0.68
CA GLU A 2 20.06 -16.37 -1.24
C GLU A 2 21.06 -16.86 -0.16
N ALA A 3 21.15 -16.19 0.99
CA ALA A 3 22.07 -16.57 2.06
C ALA A 3 21.81 -17.95 2.67
N LEU A 4 20.57 -18.44 2.62
CA LEU A 4 20.16 -19.76 3.11
C LEU A 4 20.00 -20.77 1.97
N GLU A 5 20.29 -20.38 0.73
CA GLU A 5 20.14 -21.20 -0.48
C GLU A 5 18.78 -21.91 -0.58
N LEU A 6 17.71 -21.20 -0.17
CA LEU A 6 16.36 -21.76 -0.11
C LEU A 6 15.84 -22.12 -1.48
N GLY A 7 15.25 -23.30 -1.59
CA GLY A 7 14.56 -23.81 -2.77
C GLY A 7 13.23 -24.46 -2.42
N VAL A 8 12.41 -24.67 -3.43
CA VAL A 8 11.11 -25.34 -3.29
C VAL A 8 11.34 -26.80 -2.87
N GLY A 9 10.58 -27.25 -1.89
CA GLY A 9 10.67 -28.60 -1.33
C GLY A 9 11.77 -28.79 -0.29
N ASP A 10 12.50 -27.73 0.09
CA ASP A 10 13.52 -27.80 1.12
C ASP A 10 12.93 -28.10 2.51
N THR A 11 13.69 -28.89 3.29
CA THR A 11 13.47 -29.07 4.72
C THR A 11 14.27 -28.01 5.47
N ILE A 12 13.60 -27.23 6.30
CA ILE A 12 14.18 -26.11 7.03
C ILE A 12 13.94 -26.24 8.54
N THR A 13 14.83 -25.68 9.34
CA THR A 13 14.58 -25.41 10.75
C THR A 13 14.04 -24.00 10.93
N VAL A 14 13.08 -23.85 11.85
CA VAL A 14 12.39 -22.58 12.10
C VAL A 14 12.36 -22.32 13.59
N TYR A 15 12.66 -21.10 14.00
CA TYR A 15 12.51 -20.64 15.38
C TYR A 15 11.58 -19.42 15.48
N LYS A 16 11.07 -19.14 16.67
CA LYS A 16 10.25 -17.96 16.92
C LYS A 16 11.11 -16.80 17.42
N ALA A 17 11.41 -15.84 16.55
CA ALA A 17 12.04 -14.60 16.98
C ALA A 17 11.04 -13.78 17.82
N ASN A 18 11.52 -13.24 18.95
CA ASN A 18 10.71 -12.49 19.91
C ASN A 18 9.45 -13.26 20.35
N MET A 19 9.50 -14.59 20.40
CA MET A 19 8.42 -15.51 20.80
C MET A 19 7.19 -15.51 19.87
N ILE A 20 7.16 -14.72 18.82
CA ILE A 20 5.97 -14.52 17.96
C ILE A 20 6.29 -14.77 16.48
N ILE A 21 7.39 -14.21 15.95
CA ILE A 21 7.68 -14.19 14.52
C ILE A 21 8.50 -15.42 14.11
N PRO A 22 7.97 -16.33 13.25
CA PRO A 22 8.75 -17.45 12.74
C PRO A 22 9.87 -16.95 11.80
N GLN A 23 11.10 -17.41 12.06
CA GLN A 23 12.24 -17.16 11.20
C GLN A 23 12.94 -18.48 10.85
N ILE A 24 13.47 -18.54 9.64
CA ILE A 24 14.25 -19.70 9.19
C ILE A 24 15.64 -19.60 9.80
N GLU A 25 16.04 -20.65 10.51
CA GLU A 25 17.37 -20.78 11.13
C GLU A 25 18.37 -21.41 10.15
N GLU A 26 17.99 -22.55 9.56
CA GLU A 26 18.86 -23.31 8.67
C GLU A 26 18.05 -24.02 7.57
N ASN A 27 18.68 -24.19 6.41
CA ASN A 27 18.19 -25.02 5.32
C ASN A 27 18.97 -26.35 5.31
N LEU A 28 18.30 -27.47 5.55
CA LEU A 28 18.90 -28.79 5.71
C LEU A 28 19.14 -29.50 4.38
N THR A 29 18.35 -29.23 3.34
CA THR A 29 18.37 -30.02 2.09
C THR A 29 18.96 -29.30 0.90
N ARG A 30 18.84 -27.97 0.80
CA ARG A 30 19.41 -27.13 -0.25
C ARG A 30 19.12 -27.67 -1.65
N SER A 31 17.83 -27.85 -1.98
CA SER A 31 17.38 -28.41 -3.27
C SER A 31 17.87 -27.61 -4.48
N GLY A 32 18.13 -26.32 -4.31
CA GLY A 32 18.50 -25.43 -5.39
C GLY A 32 17.35 -25.10 -6.36
N VAL A 33 16.18 -25.66 -6.15
CA VAL A 33 15.00 -25.45 -7.02
C VAL A 33 14.41 -24.08 -6.75
N LYS A 34 14.60 -23.14 -7.67
CA LYS A 34 14.03 -21.79 -7.59
C LYS A 34 12.79 -21.72 -8.46
N ASP A 35 11.67 -21.43 -7.83
CA ASP A 35 10.41 -21.15 -8.50
C ASP A 35 10.07 -19.65 -8.28
N ILE A 36 10.65 -18.81 -9.14
CA ILE A 36 10.39 -17.37 -9.13
C ILE A 36 9.39 -17.09 -10.25
N PRO A 37 8.16 -16.66 -9.95
CA PRO A 37 7.16 -16.45 -10.96
C PRO A 37 7.58 -15.35 -11.94
N GLU A 38 7.53 -15.66 -13.24
CA GLU A 38 7.81 -14.70 -14.33
C GLU A 38 6.61 -13.79 -14.61
N GLU A 39 5.42 -14.22 -14.20
CA GLU A 39 4.17 -13.49 -14.35
C GLU A 39 3.54 -13.17 -12.98
N CYS A 40 2.92 -12.02 -12.91
CA CYS A 40 2.20 -11.60 -11.71
C CYS A 40 0.93 -12.45 -11.52
N PRO A 41 0.73 -13.10 -10.36
CA PRO A 41 -0.45 -13.95 -10.13
C PRO A 41 -1.78 -13.17 -10.11
N VAL A 42 -1.75 -11.84 -10.01
CA VAL A 42 -2.95 -11.00 -9.96
C VAL A 42 -3.35 -10.48 -11.33
N CYS A 43 -2.40 -10.04 -12.15
CA CYS A 43 -2.71 -9.38 -13.41
C CYS A 43 -2.09 -10.05 -14.65
N GLY A 44 -1.35 -11.14 -14.50
CA GLY A 44 -0.61 -11.80 -15.59
C GLY A 44 0.54 -10.98 -16.18
N GLY A 45 0.77 -9.76 -15.68
CA GLY A 45 1.86 -8.91 -16.16
C GLY A 45 3.23 -9.47 -15.78
N ARG A 46 4.25 -9.13 -16.56
CA ARG A 46 5.63 -9.58 -16.33
C ARG A 46 6.12 -9.15 -14.95
N THR A 47 6.94 -9.98 -14.32
CA THR A 47 7.66 -9.64 -13.08
C THR A 47 9.13 -9.38 -13.34
N GLU A 48 9.76 -8.61 -12.48
CA GLU A 48 11.19 -8.37 -12.49
C GLU A 48 11.77 -8.28 -11.08
N ILE A 49 13.03 -8.69 -10.93
CA ILE A 49 13.76 -8.55 -9.66
C ILE A 49 14.42 -7.17 -9.65
N ARG A 50 14.05 -6.34 -8.69
CA ARG A 50 14.69 -5.04 -8.43
C ARG A 50 15.53 -5.12 -7.16
N LYS A 51 16.69 -4.46 -7.19
CA LYS A 51 17.56 -4.33 -6.03
C LYS A 51 17.48 -2.89 -5.50
N VAL A 52 17.03 -2.76 -4.24
CA VAL A 52 16.96 -1.47 -3.54
C VAL A 52 17.65 -1.65 -2.19
N ASN A 53 18.64 -0.83 -1.88
CA ASN A 53 19.42 -0.89 -0.63
C ASN A 53 19.93 -2.31 -0.31
N ASP A 54 20.53 -2.98 -1.31
CA ASP A 54 21.03 -4.36 -1.25
C ASP A 54 19.97 -5.45 -1.03
N VAL A 55 18.70 -5.11 -0.95
CA VAL A 55 17.59 -6.07 -0.89
C VAL A 55 17.05 -6.31 -2.29
N LYS A 56 17.02 -7.58 -2.72
CA LYS A 56 16.38 -8.01 -3.96
C LYS A 56 14.93 -8.38 -3.68
N SER A 57 14.00 -7.78 -4.44
CA SER A 57 12.57 -8.05 -4.33
C SER A 57 11.96 -8.24 -5.71
N LEU A 58 10.94 -9.11 -5.79
CA LEU A 58 10.19 -9.37 -7.02
C LEU A 58 9.08 -8.33 -7.16
N TYR A 59 9.00 -7.69 -8.31
CA TYR A 59 8.00 -6.67 -8.63
C TYR A 59 7.25 -7.01 -9.91
N CYS A 60 5.95 -6.77 -9.92
CA CYS A 60 5.17 -6.72 -11.14
C CYS A 60 5.52 -5.44 -11.92
N THR A 61 5.74 -5.55 -13.23
CA THR A 61 6.08 -4.39 -14.08
C THR A 61 4.85 -3.63 -14.56
N ASN A 62 3.65 -4.28 -14.56
CA ASN A 62 2.41 -3.64 -14.97
C ASN A 62 2.05 -2.46 -14.04
N PRO A 63 1.98 -1.20 -14.54
CA PRO A 63 1.58 -0.06 -13.73
C PRO A 63 0.12 -0.16 -13.28
N ASP A 64 -0.76 -0.76 -14.10
CA ASP A 64 -2.19 -0.88 -13.85
C ASP A 64 -2.57 -2.15 -13.07
N CYS A 65 -1.59 -2.80 -12.43
CA CYS A 65 -1.84 -3.98 -11.62
C CYS A 65 -2.80 -3.66 -10.45
N GLN A 66 -3.92 -4.37 -10.39
CA GLN A 66 -4.94 -4.17 -9.35
C GLN A 66 -4.37 -4.28 -7.93
N ALA A 67 -3.45 -5.23 -7.69
CA ALA A 67 -2.80 -5.35 -6.38
C ALA A 67 -1.98 -4.10 -6.01
N LYS A 68 -1.30 -3.48 -6.96
CA LYS A 68 -0.59 -2.21 -6.72
C LYS A 68 -1.57 -1.09 -6.41
N LYS A 69 -2.65 -1.01 -7.17
CA LYS A 69 -3.70 -0.01 -6.97
C LYS A 69 -4.29 -0.14 -5.57
N ILE A 70 -4.69 -1.34 -5.16
CA ILE A 70 -5.21 -1.59 -3.81
C ILE A 70 -4.18 -1.19 -2.75
N LYS A 71 -2.91 -1.56 -2.90
CA LYS A 71 -1.84 -1.19 -1.94
C LYS A 71 -1.63 0.32 -1.85
N SER A 72 -1.71 1.04 -2.96
CA SER A 72 -1.61 2.51 -2.93
C SER A 72 -2.78 3.16 -2.19
N PHE A 73 -4.00 2.68 -2.40
CA PHE A 73 -5.17 3.14 -1.64
C PHE A 73 -5.09 2.77 -0.16
N THR A 74 -4.62 1.55 0.16
CA THR A 74 -4.42 1.11 1.55
C THR A 74 -3.43 2.01 2.29
N LEU A 75 -2.33 2.41 1.61
CA LEU A 75 -1.39 3.38 2.17
C LEU A 75 -2.05 4.74 2.37
N PHE A 76 -2.78 5.24 1.36
CA PHE A 76 -3.44 6.55 1.39
C PHE A 76 -4.42 6.68 2.56
N VAL A 77 -5.23 5.65 2.83
CA VAL A 77 -6.19 5.66 3.93
C VAL A 77 -5.61 5.25 5.29
N SER A 78 -4.35 4.81 5.34
CA SER A 78 -3.71 4.28 6.54
C SER A 78 -3.65 5.30 7.68
N ARG A 79 -3.45 4.78 8.91
CA ARG A 79 -3.37 5.57 10.14
C ARG A 79 -2.32 6.70 10.07
N ASP A 80 -1.18 6.44 9.45
CA ASP A 80 -0.07 7.41 9.35
C ASP A 80 -0.25 8.40 8.19
N ALA A 81 -1.14 8.09 7.23
CA ALA A 81 -1.54 8.97 6.15
C ALA A 81 -2.84 9.71 6.51
N LEU A 82 -3.94 9.48 5.81
CA LEU A 82 -5.20 10.21 6.01
C LEU A 82 -6.02 9.69 7.21
N ASN A 83 -5.70 8.51 7.74
CA ASN A 83 -6.36 7.89 8.89
C ASN A 83 -7.88 7.77 8.68
N ILE A 84 -8.29 7.14 7.58
CA ILE A 84 -9.70 6.90 7.28
C ILE A 84 -10.09 5.53 7.80
N ASP A 85 -10.91 5.50 8.84
CA ASP A 85 -11.47 4.28 9.38
C ASP A 85 -12.61 3.75 8.48
N GLY A 86 -12.74 2.43 8.40
CA GLY A 86 -13.79 1.77 7.61
C GLY A 86 -13.38 1.39 6.19
N LEU A 87 -12.23 1.87 5.68
CA LEU A 87 -11.66 1.48 4.40
C LEU A 87 -10.54 0.43 4.57
N SER A 88 -10.90 -0.78 5.00
CA SER A 88 -9.97 -1.91 4.97
C SER A 88 -9.59 -2.28 3.54
N GLU A 89 -8.51 -3.07 3.36
CA GLU A 89 -8.11 -3.57 2.04
C GLU A 89 -9.28 -4.28 1.33
N ALA A 90 -10.03 -5.11 2.04
CA ALA A 90 -11.21 -5.80 1.49
C ALA A 90 -12.36 -4.83 1.12
N THR A 91 -12.56 -3.77 1.90
CA THR A 91 -13.56 -2.74 1.58
C THR A 91 -13.15 -1.94 0.34
N LEU A 92 -11.87 -1.57 0.24
CA LEU A 92 -11.32 -0.90 -0.93
C LEU A 92 -11.45 -1.76 -2.19
N GLU A 93 -11.17 -3.06 -2.11
CA GLU A 93 -11.41 -3.99 -3.23
C GLU A 93 -12.85 -3.96 -3.71
N LYS A 94 -13.82 -4.07 -2.78
CA LYS A 94 -15.25 -4.01 -3.11
C LYS A 94 -15.62 -2.71 -3.80
N PHE A 95 -15.14 -1.58 -3.31
CA PHE A 95 -15.46 -0.25 -3.86
C PHE A 95 -14.80 -0.01 -5.21
N ILE A 96 -13.59 -0.50 -5.42
CA ILE A 96 -12.90 -0.45 -6.73
C ILE A 96 -13.63 -1.34 -7.73
N GLN A 97 -14.03 -2.55 -7.36
CA GLN A 97 -14.78 -3.48 -8.23
C GLN A 97 -16.17 -2.96 -8.57
N ALA A 98 -16.83 -2.28 -7.63
CA ALA A 98 -18.11 -1.63 -7.85
C ALA A 98 -18.01 -0.33 -8.68
N GLY A 99 -16.80 0.14 -8.98
CA GLY A 99 -16.58 1.37 -9.73
C GLY A 99 -16.79 2.64 -8.94
N PHE A 100 -16.81 2.58 -7.61
CA PHE A 100 -16.98 3.76 -6.75
C PHE A 100 -15.65 4.51 -6.54
N ILE A 101 -14.52 3.81 -6.69
CA ILE A 101 -13.18 4.37 -6.49
C ILE A 101 -12.31 4.03 -7.69
N HIS A 102 -11.88 5.05 -8.42
CA HIS A 102 -10.91 4.99 -9.52
C HIS A 102 -9.62 5.73 -9.17
N GLU A 103 -9.73 6.85 -8.47
CA GLU A 103 -8.63 7.70 -8.01
C GLU A 103 -8.81 8.11 -6.55
N TYR A 104 -7.80 8.74 -5.95
CA TYR A 104 -7.85 9.11 -4.52
C TYR A 104 -8.96 10.10 -4.20
N ALA A 105 -9.31 10.99 -5.15
CA ALA A 105 -10.35 11.97 -4.98
C ALA A 105 -11.73 11.33 -4.77
N ASP A 106 -12.00 10.19 -5.40
CA ASP A 106 -13.31 9.52 -5.32
C ASP A 106 -13.64 9.07 -3.89
N ILE A 107 -12.61 8.84 -3.04
CA ILE A 107 -12.82 8.51 -1.63
C ILE A 107 -13.63 9.61 -0.93
N PHE A 108 -13.43 10.87 -1.31
CA PHE A 108 -14.13 12.01 -0.72
C PHE A 108 -15.52 12.23 -1.30
N HIS A 109 -15.90 11.48 -2.34
CA HIS A 109 -17.20 11.51 -3.01
C HIS A 109 -18.06 10.25 -2.75
N LEU A 110 -17.66 9.38 -1.83
CA LEU A 110 -18.41 8.14 -1.51
C LEU A 110 -19.83 8.39 -1.00
N GLU A 111 -20.17 9.61 -0.60
CA GLU A 111 -21.54 9.99 -0.25
C GLU A 111 -22.52 9.81 -1.43
N GLU A 112 -22.05 9.94 -2.67
CA GLU A 112 -22.84 9.77 -3.89
C GLU A 112 -23.29 8.32 -4.10
N HIS A 113 -22.61 7.35 -3.48
CA HIS A 113 -22.88 5.92 -3.59
C HIS A 113 -23.59 5.33 -2.36
N ARG A 114 -24.16 6.18 -1.50
CA ARG A 114 -24.72 5.80 -0.20
C ARG A 114 -25.58 4.54 -0.24
N ASP A 115 -26.60 4.54 -1.10
CA ASP A 115 -27.60 3.46 -1.11
C ASP A 115 -26.98 2.12 -1.52
N ALA A 116 -26.09 2.13 -2.50
CA ALA A 116 -25.36 0.95 -2.91
C ALA A 116 -24.39 0.44 -1.82
N ILE A 117 -23.70 1.35 -1.11
CA ILE A 117 -22.75 0.97 -0.06
C ILE A 117 -23.47 0.34 1.13
N VAL A 118 -24.62 0.90 1.54
CA VAL A 118 -25.39 0.40 2.69
C VAL A 118 -25.95 -1.01 2.44
N GLU A 119 -26.25 -1.35 1.19
CA GLU A 119 -26.74 -2.67 0.77
C GLU A 119 -25.62 -3.71 0.57
N MET A 120 -24.36 -3.30 0.57
CA MET A 120 -23.24 -4.25 0.41
C MET A 120 -23.09 -5.16 1.62
N GLU A 121 -22.79 -6.43 1.38
CA GLU A 121 -22.53 -7.42 2.43
C GLU A 121 -21.37 -6.97 3.35
N GLY A 122 -21.64 -6.94 4.64
CA GLY A 122 -20.72 -6.53 5.70
C GLY A 122 -20.64 -5.00 5.90
N LEU A 123 -21.42 -4.23 5.14
CA LEU A 123 -21.56 -2.79 5.27
C LEU A 123 -23.04 -2.47 5.52
N GLY A 124 -23.34 -1.82 6.60
CA GLY A 124 -24.71 -1.36 6.91
C GLY A 124 -24.71 0.13 7.21
N GLN A 125 -25.85 0.70 7.49
CA GLN A 125 -26.00 2.14 7.74
C GLN A 125 -24.98 2.67 8.76
N LYS A 126 -24.79 1.98 9.90
CA LYS A 126 -23.83 2.41 10.92
C LYS A 126 -22.38 2.45 10.42
N SER A 127 -21.96 1.44 9.63
CA SER A 127 -20.63 1.38 9.06
C SER A 127 -20.41 2.49 8.05
N TYR A 128 -21.43 2.76 7.23
CA TYR A 128 -21.43 3.88 6.28
C TYR A 128 -21.31 5.22 7.00
N ASP A 129 -22.14 5.48 8.02
CA ASP A 129 -22.12 6.75 8.75
C ASP A 129 -20.75 7.00 9.40
N ASN A 130 -20.14 5.96 10.00
CA ASN A 130 -18.78 6.03 10.56
C ASN A 130 -17.74 6.31 9.49
N LEU A 131 -17.82 5.66 8.34
CA LEU A 131 -16.91 5.88 7.21
C LEU A 131 -16.97 7.33 6.73
N ILE A 132 -18.16 7.86 6.49
CA ILE A 132 -18.33 9.24 6.02
C ILE A 132 -17.84 10.25 7.07
N ALA A 133 -18.10 10.01 8.36
CA ALA A 133 -17.58 10.85 9.42
C ALA A 133 -16.03 10.84 9.46
N SER A 134 -15.42 9.66 9.22
CA SER A 134 -13.96 9.52 9.15
C SER A 134 -13.38 10.26 7.93
N ILE A 135 -14.01 10.14 6.76
CA ILE A 135 -13.61 10.87 5.54
C ILE A 135 -13.67 12.39 5.76
N LYS A 136 -14.74 12.89 6.38
CA LYS A 136 -14.88 14.32 6.70
C LYS A 136 -13.75 14.80 7.64
N THR A 137 -13.38 13.97 8.60
CA THR A 137 -12.24 14.27 9.48
C THR A 137 -10.92 14.28 8.71
N ALA A 138 -10.72 13.33 7.81
CA ALA A 138 -9.52 13.19 6.98
C ALA A 138 -9.31 14.37 6.03
N SER A 139 -10.38 15.06 5.60
CA SER A 139 -10.30 16.26 4.76
C SER A 139 -9.49 17.40 5.41
N ASN A 140 -9.30 17.36 6.73
CA ASN A 140 -8.49 18.32 7.49
C ASN A 140 -7.11 17.77 7.86
N THR A 141 -6.61 16.79 7.11
CA THR A 141 -5.27 16.21 7.39
C THR A 141 -4.15 17.23 7.15
N THR A 142 -2.95 16.94 7.66
CA THR A 142 -1.77 17.79 7.45
C THR A 142 -1.08 17.46 6.14
N LEU A 143 -0.45 18.45 5.51
CA LEU A 143 0.27 18.29 4.26
C LEU A 143 1.32 17.14 4.28
N PRO A 144 2.15 16.95 5.34
CA PRO A 144 3.07 15.83 5.39
C PRO A 144 2.38 14.45 5.35
N ARG A 145 1.21 14.31 5.96
CA ARG A 145 0.45 13.05 5.96
C ARG A 145 -0.16 12.79 4.60
N MET A 146 -0.66 13.83 3.93
CA MET A 146 -1.13 13.75 2.55
C MET A 146 -0.01 13.33 1.61
N VAL A 147 1.15 14.00 1.64
CA VAL A 147 2.32 13.68 0.81
C VAL A 147 2.79 12.25 1.03
N TYR A 148 2.84 11.79 2.29
CA TYR A 148 3.17 10.41 2.63
C TYR A 148 2.13 9.43 2.04
N GLY A 149 0.84 9.76 2.14
CA GLY A 149 -0.26 8.94 1.63
C GLY A 149 -0.23 8.76 0.11
N LEU A 150 0.35 9.69 -0.64
CA LEU A 150 0.53 9.56 -2.10
C LEU A 150 1.47 8.41 -2.50
N GLY A 151 2.25 7.86 -1.55
CA GLY A 151 3.10 6.70 -1.79
C GLY A 151 4.26 6.93 -2.73
N ILE A 152 4.78 8.15 -2.79
CA ILE A 152 5.92 8.51 -3.64
C ILE A 152 7.15 7.70 -3.22
N ALA A 153 7.79 7.04 -4.18
CA ALA A 153 8.94 6.19 -3.91
C ALA A 153 10.06 6.98 -3.20
N GLY A 154 10.58 6.43 -2.09
CA GLY A 154 11.61 7.09 -1.26
C GLY A 154 11.07 8.14 -0.29
N ILE A 155 9.80 8.51 -0.36
CA ILE A 155 9.19 9.50 0.53
C ILE A 155 8.38 8.80 1.63
N GLY A 156 9.07 8.41 2.72
CA GLY A 156 8.42 7.99 3.96
C GLY A 156 7.90 9.19 4.75
N LEU A 157 7.16 8.94 5.85
CA LEU A 157 6.57 10.02 6.67
C LEU A 157 7.61 11.04 7.19
N ALA A 158 8.82 10.58 7.52
CA ALA A 158 9.91 11.47 7.97
C ALA A 158 10.36 12.40 6.84
N ASN A 159 10.57 11.86 5.65
CA ASN A 159 10.97 12.62 4.47
C ASN A 159 9.85 13.58 4.02
N ALA A 160 8.59 13.14 4.07
CA ALA A 160 7.43 14.00 3.81
C ALA A 160 7.38 15.21 4.76
N LYS A 161 7.66 15.01 6.07
CA LYS A 161 7.75 16.11 7.04
C LYS A 161 8.89 17.07 6.74
N MET A 162 10.06 16.54 6.36
CA MET A 162 11.22 17.35 6.02
C MET A 162 10.95 18.18 4.77
N LEU A 163 10.45 17.55 3.71
CA LEU A 163 10.07 18.19 2.46
C LEU A 163 9.06 19.32 2.68
N CYS A 164 7.97 19.04 3.39
CA CYS A 164 6.95 20.07 3.67
C CYS A 164 7.52 21.26 4.48
N ARG A 165 8.48 21.01 5.38
CA ARG A 165 9.13 22.08 6.15
C ARG A 165 10.00 22.95 5.26
N GLU A 166 10.76 22.36 4.33
CA GLU A 166 11.62 23.07 3.38
C GLU A 166 10.78 24.02 2.51
N PHE A 167 9.67 23.54 1.99
CA PHE A 167 8.72 24.35 1.22
C PHE A 167 7.78 25.21 2.09
N LYS A 168 8.03 25.32 3.40
CA LYS A 168 7.21 26.12 4.36
C LYS A 168 5.72 25.77 4.31
N TYR A 169 5.41 24.49 4.05
CA TYR A 169 4.05 23.97 3.90
C TYR A 169 3.26 24.58 2.75
N ASP A 170 3.92 25.16 1.75
CA ASP A 170 3.32 25.70 0.53
C ASP A 170 3.24 24.58 -0.52
N PHE A 171 2.05 24.00 -0.67
CA PHE A 171 1.81 22.88 -1.58
C PHE A 171 2.03 23.28 -3.05
N ASP A 172 1.64 24.50 -3.43
CA ASP A 172 1.79 24.96 -4.81
C ASP A 172 3.26 25.12 -5.19
N LYS A 173 4.09 25.65 -4.30
CA LYS A 173 5.53 25.69 -4.52
C LYS A 173 6.13 24.29 -4.63
N MET A 174 5.75 23.39 -3.72
CA MET A 174 6.23 22.01 -3.73
C MET A 174 5.85 21.29 -5.03
N ARG A 175 4.64 21.47 -5.53
CA ARG A 175 4.14 20.85 -6.77
C ARG A 175 4.87 21.33 -8.03
N HIS A 176 5.36 22.55 -8.03
CA HIS A 176 6.06 23.17 -9.17
C HIS A 176 7.58 23.22 -9.02
N ALA A 177 8.12 22.66 -7.93
CA ALA A 177 9.57 22.59 -7.70
C ALA A 177 10.26 21.73 -8.77
N GLY A 178 11.41 22.20 -9.24
CA GLY A 178 12.28 21.46 -10.13
C GLY A 178 13.13 20.43 -9.39
N GLU A 179 13.81 19.53 -10.14
CA GLU A 179 14.70 18.52 -9.55
C GLU A 179 15.85 19.12 -8.73
N GLU A 180 16.27 20.34 -9.05
CA GLU A 180 17.35 21.06 -8.33
C GLU A 180 16.89 21.62 -6.96
N GLU A 181 15.57 21.68 -6.72
CA GLU A 181 14.98 22.24 -5.50
C GLU A 181 14.50 21.15 -4.53
N LEU A 182 14.52 19.87 -4.96
CA LEU A 182 14.10 18.68 -4.21
C LEU A 182 15.31 17.89 -3.68
#